data_5ad8fdfc5b2803a9261aea6c9486a007
#
_entry.id   5ad8fdfc5b2803a9261aea6c9486a007
#
_cell.length_a   1.000
_cell.length_b   1.000
_cell.length_c   1.000
_cell.angle_alpha   90.00
_cell.angle_beta   90.00
_cell.angle_gamma   90.00
#
_symmetry.space_group_name_H-M   'P 1'
#
loop_
_entity.id
_entity.type
_entity.pdbx_description
1 polymer ?
#
loop_
_entity_poly.entity_id
_entity_poly.type
_entity_poly.pdbx_seq_one_letter_code
_entity_poly.pdbx_strand_id
1 'polypeptide(L)'
;MKEDKLSRRTFIHNTSLMAAGAVAGTLAGSGYAAVPANIERVVKKGRINQSVSKWCYGKFSLDELCTVCKKMGMKAIDLLRPNDFPTLKKHGLVCSMVSTHGLTKGLNRKENHEQCLARIRSAIDAASEHKFPNVITFPGNRAGMPDDVGVDNMVIALKQIAGYAEKKKVTICIEYLNSKVNHKDYMFDKTAWGVEVCKKVGSENVKILYDIYHAQIMEGDIIRTIRDYHEYFGHYHTGGNPGRNEIDETQELYYPAIMRAIVKTGFKGYVAHEFIPKRDPIESLAYAVRICDV
;
A
#
# COMPACT_ATOMS: atom_id res chain seq x y z
N MET A 1 -14.03 -18.63 -56.36
CA MET A 1 -12.69 -18.76 -56.98
C MET A 1 -11.67 -18.62 -55.90
N LYS A 2 -11.02 -19.75 -55.65
CA LYS A 2 -9.72 -20.08 -55.03
C LYS A 2 -9.23 -19.22 -53.84
N GLU A 3 -9.35 -19.86 -52.67
CA GLU A 3 -8.47 -19.76 -51.50
C GLU A 3 -7.01 -20.00 -51.90
N ASP A 4 -6.09 -19.27 -51.26
CA ASP A 4 -4.71 -19.71 -51.15
C ASP A 4 -4.27 -19.64 -49.68
N LYS A 5 -4.14 -20.84 -49.11
CA LYS A 5 -3.48 -21.17 -47.86
C LYS A 5 -1.97 -21.09 -48.08
N LEU A 6 -1.24 -20.32 -47.29
CA LEU A 6 0.22 -20.42 -47.16
C LEU A 6 0.62 -21.08 -45.86
N SER A 7 1.27 -22.20 -46.03
CA SER A 7 1.73 -23.23 -45.13
C SER A 7 2.94 -22.78 -44.29
N ARG A 8 2.95 -23.26 -43.03
CA ARG A 8 4.15 -23.35 -42.18
C ARG A 8 5.16 -24.30 -42.80
N ARG A 9 6.43 -23.92 -42.88
CA ARG A 9 7.59 -24.80 -42.59
C ARG A 9 8.92 -24.16 -43.00
N THR A 10 9.90 -24.32 -42.10
CA THR A 10 11.34 -24.57 -42.27
C THR A 10 12.26 -23.39 -42.52
N PHE A 11 13.08 -23.07 -41.49
CA PHE A 11 14.53 -22.93 -41.69
C PHE A 11 15.26 -23.37 -40.42
N ILE A 12 15.93 -24.52 -40.53
CA ILE A 12 16.95 -25.03 -39.60
C ILE A 12 18.27 -25.04 -40.41
N HIS A 13 19.34 -24.80 -39.67
CA HIS A 13 20.77 -25.01 -39.96
C HIS A 13 21.56 -23.74 -40.33
N ASN A 14 22.46 -23.34 -39.44
CA ASN A 14 23.87 -23.56 -39.67
C ASN A 14 24.67 -23.48 -38.35
N THR A 15 25.60 -24.37 -38.28
CA THR A 15 26.47 -24.90 -37.26
C THR A 15 27.69 -24.03 -36.94
N SER A 16 28.07 -24.00 -35.63
CA SER A 16 29.40 -24.20 -35.05
C SER A 16 30.57 -23.28 -35.40
N LEU A 17 31.06 -22.60 -34.39
CA LEU A 17 32.51 -22.61 -34.10
C LEU A 17 32.74 -22.42 -32.57
N MET A 18 33.46 -23.38 -32.00
CA MET A 18 33.89 -23.39 -30.60
C MET A 18 35.03 -22.37 -30.37
N ALA A 19 34.96 -21.63 -29.29
CA ALA A 19 36.12 -21.09 -28.63
C ALA A 19 36.01 -21.30 -27.14
N ALA A 20 36.91 -22.09 -26.58
CA ALA A 20 37.04 -22.35 -25.16
C ALA A 20 37.52 -21.07 -24.45
N GLY A 21 36.80 -20.64 -23.43
CA GLY A 21 37.17 -19.53 -22.56
C GLY A 21 36.60 -19.75 -21.15
N ALA A 22 37.49 -19.91 -20.23
CA ALA A 22 37.43 -20.02 -18.78
C ALA A 22 36.05 -19.91 -18.12
N VAL A 23 35.60 -20.98 -17.43
CA VAL A 23 34.52 -21.00 -16.48
C VAL A 23 34.97 -20.25 -15.20
N ALA A 24 34.66 -18.96 -15.13
CA ALA A 24 34.56 -18.26 -13.86
C ALA A 24 33.18 -18.54 -13.29
N GLY A 25 33.10 -19.30 -12.19
CA GLY A 25 31.87 -19.59 -11.49
C GLY A 25 31.22 -18.31 -11.03
N THR A 26 30.14 -17.89 -11.69
CA THR A 26 29.21 -16.88 -11.16
C THR A 26 28.33 -17.58 -10.13
N LEU A 27 28.57 -17.28 -8.86
CA LEU A 27 27.60 -17.48 -7.80
C LEU A 27 26.28 -16.88 -8.27
N ALA A 28 25.22 -17.71 -8.30
CA ALA A 28 23.86 -17.26 -8.55
C ALA A 28 23.48 -16.25 -7.46
N GLY A 29 23.69 -14.97 -7.75
CA GLY A 29 23.22 -13.88 -6.92
C GLY A 29 21.70 -13.86 -6.91
N SER A 30 21.12 -13.66 -5.76
CA SER A 30 19.68 -13.37 -5.56
C SER A 30 19.23 -12.36 -6.62
N GLY A 31 18.20 -12.73 -7.42
CA GLY A 31 17.76 -11.98 -8.61
C GLY A 31 17.09 -10.63 -8.34
N TYR A 32 17.72 -9.79 -7.50
CA TYR A 32 17.28 -8.42 -7.25
C TYR A 32 17.82 -7.47 -8.33
N ALA A 33 17.02 -6.45 -8.66
CA ALA A 33 17.40 -5.42 -9.62
C ALA A 33 18.45 -4.49 -9.01
N ALA A 34 19.51 -4.17 -9.75
CA ALA A 34 20.55 -3.26 -9.25
C ALA A 34 20.00 -1.84 -9.03
N VAL A 35 20.31 -1.25 -7.88
CA VAL A 35 19.99 0.15 -7.59
C VAL A 35 20.90 1.08 -8.38
N PRO A 36 20.36 2.02 -9.20
CA PRO A 36 21.16 3.00 -9.91
C PRO A 36 22.05 3.83 -8.96
N ALA A 37 23.29 4.08 -9.34
CA ALA A 37 24.22 4.87 -8.53
C ALA A 37 23.74 6.32 -8.34
N ASN A 38 23.14 6.92 -9.37
CA ASN A 38 22.76 8.32 -9.42
C ASN A 38 21.23 8.51 -9.27
N ILE A 39 20.71 8.30 -8.05
CA ILE A 39 19.32 8.66 -7.73
C ILE A 39 19.34 10.06 -7.12
N GLU A 40 18.67 10.99 -7.77
CA GLU A 40 18.54 12.36 -7.29
C GLU A 40 17.45 12.49 -6.21
N ARG A 41 17.56 13.53 -5.39
CA ARG A 41 16.51 13.92 -4.46
C ARG A 41 15.29 14.46 -5.23
N VAL A 42 14.14 13.79 -5.09
CA VAL A 42 12.89 14.13 -5.78
C VAL A 42 12.00 15.01 -4.92
N VAL A 43 11.89 14.71 -3.61
CA VAL A 43 11.10 15.51 -2.66
C VAL A 43 11.78 16.86 -2.44
N LYS A 44 11.08 17.95 -2.83
CA LYS A 44 11.56 19.35 -2.74
C LYS A 44 10.75 20.16 -1.73
N LYS A 45 9.41 20.03 -1.75
CA LYS A 45 8.48 20.78 -0.88
C LYS A 45 8.23 20.08 0.45
N GLY A 46 8.07 18.76 0.47
CA GLY A 46 7.95 17.93 1.65
C GLY A 46 6.72 18.20 2.51
N ARG A 47 5.64 18.76 1.95
CA ARG A 47 4.39 19.01 2.67
C ARG A 47 3.60 17.73 2.94
N ILE A 48 3.85 16.67 2.15
CA ILE A 48 3.33 15.32 2.33
C ILE A 48 4.48 14.41 2.74
N ASN A 49 4.28 13.60 3.78
CA ASN A 49 5.20 12.53 4.12
C ASN A 49 4.93 11.35 3.19
N GLN A 50 5.80 11.15 2.21
CA GLN A 50 5.63 10.11 1.21
C GLN A 50 6.28 8.79 1.65
N SER A 51 5.62 7.68 1.35
CA SER A 51 6.00 6.31 1.63
C SER A 51 5.79 5.43 0.40
N VAL A 52 6.22 4.17 0.44
CA VAL A 52 5.98 3.19 -0.63
C VAL A 52 5.72 1.81 -0.07
N SER A 53 4.74 1.10 -0.61
CA SER A 53 4.40 -0.26 -0.21
C SER A 53 5.42 -1.27 -0.76
N LYS A 54 6.16 -1.94 0.14
CA LYS A 54 7.26 -2.86 -0.22
C LYS A 54 6.84 -3.97 -1.18
N TRP A 55 5.63 -4.50 -1.04
CA TRP A 55 5.18 -5.63 -1.84
C TRP A 55 5.07 -5.31 -3.35
N CYS A 56 4.83 -4.05 -3.71
CA CYS A 56 4.80 -3.60 -5.11
C CYS A 56 6.19 -3.61 -5.78
N TYR A 57 7.25 -3.63 -4.98
CA TYR A 57 8.66 -3.56 -5.40
C TYR A 57 9.40 -4.86 -5.05
N GLY A 58 8.80 -6.01 -5.37
CA GLY A 58 9.35 -7.34 -5.05
C GLY A 58 10.71 -7.64 -5.68
N LYS A 59 11.08 -6.94 -6.77
CA LYS A 59 12.39 -7.06 -7.44
C LYS A 59 13.56 -6.44 -6.67
N PHE A 60 13.29 -5.69 -5.59
CA PHE A 60 14.30 -5.09 -4.73
C PHE A 60 14.25 -5.75 -3.35
N SER A 61 15.40 -5.97 -2.74
CA SER A 61 15.48 -6.23 -1.30
C SER A 61 14.94 -5.02 -0.52
N LEU A 62 14.61 -5.20 0.74
CA LEU A 62 14.19 -4.08 1.57
C LEU A 62 15.31 -3.04 1.73
N ASP A 63 16.57 -3.47 1.87
CA ASP A 63 17.72 -2.58 2.01
C ASP A 63 17.95 -1.70 0.77
N GLU A 64 17.81 -2.27 -0.42
CA GLU A 64 17.87 -1.54 -1.69
C GLU A 64 16.72 -0.53 -1.81
N LEU A 65 15.48 -0.95 -1.52
CA LEU A 65 14.34 -0.03 -1.58
C LEU A 65 14.48 1.11 -0.56
N CYS A 66 14.96 0.83 0.64
CA CYS A 66 15.28 1.86 1.64
C CYS A 66 16.33 2.85 1.12
N THR A 67 17.36 2.36 0.44
CA THR A 67 18.40 3.20 -0.18
C THR A 67 17.79 4.13 -1.23
N VAL A 68 16.94 3.60 -2.12
CA VAL A 68 16.22 4.37 -3.15
C VAL A 68 15.36 5.46 -2.50
N CYS A 69 14.49 5.07 -1.56
CA CYS A 69 13.58 6.01 -0.88
C CYS A 69 14.34 7.12 -0.14
N LYS A 70 15.42 6.78 0.56
CA LYS A 70 16.25 7.75 1.27
C LYS A 70 16.87 8.78 0.31
N LYS A 71 17.45 8.31 -0.82
CA LYS A 71 18.02 9.20 -1.84
C LYS A 71 16.96 10.12 -2.45
N MET A 72 15.76 9.61 -2.76
CA MET A 72 14.63 10.42 -3.27
C MET A 72 14.10 11.42 -2.25
N GLY A 73 14.39 11.26 -0.97
CA GLY A 73 13.92 12.12 0.13
C GLY A 73 12.59 11.70 0.74
N MET A 74 12.15 10.47 0.47
CA MET A 74 11.00 9.84 1.14
C MET A 74 11.34 9.53 2.60
N LYS A 75 10.32 9.35 3.44
CA LYS A 75 10.50 9.20 4.90
C LYS A 75 10.16 7.81 5.42
N ALA A 76 9.48 6.98 4.63
CA ALA A 76 8.93 5.73 5.14
C ALA A 76 8.82 4.63 4.07
N ILE A 77 8.73 3.40 4.56
CA ILE A 77 8.27 2.22 3.79
C ILE A 77 6.99 1.71 4.44
N ASP A 78 6.07 1.23 3.62
CA ASP A 78 4.74 0.81 4.03
C ASP A 78 4.57 -0.71 4.05
N LEU A 79 3.60 -1.21 4.86
CA LEU A 79 3.17 -2.60 4.96
C LEU A 79 4.30 -3.59 5.31
N LEU A 80 5.08 -3.24 6.34
CA LEU A 80 6.16 -4.08 6.85
C LEU A 80 5.79 -4.81 8.15
N ARG A 81 6.62 -5.76 8.54
CA ARG A 81 6.51 -6.56 9.77
C ARG A 81 7.69 -6.28 10.71
N PRO A 82 7.60 -6.66 12.00
CA PRO A 82 8.67 -6.39 12.98
C PRO A 82 10.06 -6.87 12.57
N ASN A 83 10.17 -8.00 11.86
CA ASN A 83 11.46 -8.52 11.36
C ASN A 83 12.14 -7.57 10.35
N ASP A 84 11.40 -6.65 9.74
CA ASP A 84 11.91 -5.69 8.76
C ASP A 84 12.45 -4.40 9.41
N PHE A 85 12.08 -4.13 10.68
CA PHE A 85 12.36 -2.86 11.36
C PHE A 85 13.85 -2.55 11.57
N PRO A 86 14.74 -3.53 11.83
CA PRO A 86 16.18 -3.25 11.89
C PRO A 86 16.73 -2.62 10.62
N THR A 87 16.24 -3.08 9.43
CA THR A 87 16.64 -2.50 8.14
C THR A 87 16.18 -1.04 8.01
N LEU A 88 14.93 -0.73 8.39
CA LEU A 88 14.46 0.66 8.40
C LEU A 88 15.30 1.56 9.30
N LYS A 89 15.61 1.09 10.51
CA LYS A 89 16.44 1.82 11.48
C LYS A 89 17.82 2.14 10.92
N LYS A 90 18.46 1.18 10.23
CA LYS A 90 19.75 1.38 9.54
C LYS A 90 19.71 2.57 8.57
N HIS A 91 18.60 2.76 7.85
CA HIS A 91 18.41 3.84 6.88
C HIS A 91 17.79 5.11 7.49
N GLY A 92 17.37 5.11 8.74
CA GLY A 92 16.66 6.21 9.38
C GLY A 92 15.29 6.47 8.76
N LEU A 93 14.59 5.40 8.32
CA LEU A 93 13.24 5.42 7.79
C LEU A 93 12.23 4.91 8.82
N VAL A 94 10.95 5.25 8.58
CA VAL A 94 9.81 4.84 9.41
C VAL A 94 9.03 3.73 8.69
N CYS A 95 8.42 2.80 9.43
CA CYS A 95 7.34 2.00 8.90
C CYS A 95 6.04 2.81 9.02
N SER A 96 5.47 3.26 7.89
CA SER A 96 4.26 4.09 7.89
C SER A 96 2.99 3.30 8.22
N MET A 97 2.99 1.99 7.95
CA MET A 97 1.91 1.08 8.26
C MET A 97 2.46 -0.31 8.60
N VAL A 98 2.20 -0.80 9.80
CA VAL A 98 2.62 -2.15 10.24
C VAL A 98 1.55 -3.17 9.89
N SER A 99 1.95 -4.25 9.24
CA SER A 99 1.06 -5.35 8.86
C SER A 99 0.59 -6.15 10.08
N THR A 100 -0.66 -6.65 10.05
CA THR A 100 -1.27 -7.45 11.12
C THR A 100 -1.76 -8.82 10.61
N HIS A 101 -3.06 -8.96 10.39
CA HIS A 101 -3.70 -10.19 9.90
C HIS A 101 -4.05 -10.10 8.41
N GLY A 102 -4.60 -11.19 7.85
CA GLY A 102 -5.01 -11.22 6.44
C GLY A 102 -6.34 -10.52 6.19
N LEU A 103 -6.56 -10.11 4.95
CA LEU A 103 -7.69 -9.28 4.55
C LEU A 103 -9.03 -10.02 4.41
N THR A 104 -9.06 -11.35 4.19
CA THR A 104 -10.30 -12.09 3.91
C THR A 104 -11.03 -12.59 5.16
N LYS A 105 -10.30 -12.88 6.23
CA LYS A 105 -10.82 -13.28 7.55
C LYS A 105 -10.48 -12.19 8.55
N GLY A 106 -11.45 -11.35 8.88
CA GLY A 106 -11.20 -10.16 9.70
C GLY A 106 -12.25 -9.95 10.77
N LEU A 107 -12.36 -8.71 11.21
CA LEU A 107 -13.11 -8.33 12.41
C LEU A 107 -14.63 -8.25 12.20
N ASN A 108 -15.15 -8.42 10.98
CA ASN A 108 -16.59 -8.52 10.74
C ASN A 108 -17.21 -9.80 11.31
N ARG A 109 -16.39 -10.76 11.74
CA ARG A 109 -16.83 -12.04 12.32
C ARG A 109 -16.25 -12.25 13.71
N LYS A 110 -17.15 -12.49 14.68
CA LYS A 110 -16.77 -12.64 16.10
C LYS A 110 -15.82 -13.80 16.34
N GLU A 111 -15.95 -14.90 15.58
CA GLU A 111 -15.06 -16.06 15.65
C GLU A 111 -13.61 -15.75 15.28
N ASN A 112 -13.35 -14.65 14.55
CA ASN A 112 -12.00 -14.21 14.21
C ASN A 112 -11.41 -13.20 15.22
N HIS A 113 -12.23 -12.64 16.14
CA HIS A 113 -11.81 -11.53 16.99
C HIS A 113 -10.58 -11.86 17.82
N GLU A 114 -10.57 -12.99 18.52
CA GLU A 114 -9.44 -13.38 19.38
C GLU A 114 -8.12 -13.37 18.61
N GLN A 115 -8.06 -14.08 17.48
CA GLN A 115 -6.85 -14.19 16.67
C GLN A 115 -6.44 -12.86 16.04
N CYS A 116 -7.41 -12.10 15.49
CA CYS A 116 -7.11 -10.81 14.85
C CYS A 116 -6.65 -9.78 15.89
N LEU A 117 -7.34 -9.69 17.04
CA LEU A 117 -6.99 -8.75 18.11
C LEU A 117 -5.62 -9.07 18.72
N ALA A 118 -5.25 -10.35 18.88
CA ALA A 118 -3.92 -10.74 19.32
C ALA A 118 -2.83 -10.24 18.36
N ARG A 119 -3.03 -10.39 17.05
CA ARG A 119 -2.10 -9.89 16.03
C ARG A 119 -2.02 -8.36 15.99
N ILE A 120 -3.17 -7.67 16.10
CA ILE A 120 -3.22 -6.21 16.16
C ILE A 120 -2.48 -5.72 17.40
N ARG A 121 -2.68 -6.34 18.57
CA ARG A 121 -1.99 -5.99 19.82
C ARG A 121 -0.48 -6.13 19.68
N SER A 122 0.00 -7.25 19.16
CA SER A 122 1.43 -7.49 18.92
C SER A 122 2.03 -6.44 17.95
N ALA A 123 1.30 -6.07 16.89
CA ALA A 123 1.73 -5.03 15.95
C ALA A 123 1.76 -3.63 16.59
N ILE A 124 0.79 -3.32 17.47
CA ILE A 124 0.77 -2.06 18.25
C ILE A 124 1.99 -1.99 19.16
N ASP A 125 2.35 -3.08 19.86
CA ASP A 125 3.52 -3.10 20.72
C ASP A 125 4.80 -2.83 19.92
N ALA A 126 4.99 -3.54 18.82
CA ALA A 126 6.14 -3.35 17.95
C ALA A 126 6.19 -1.93 17.33
N ALA A 127 5.05 -1.41 16.86
CA ALA A 127 4.95 -0.06 16.33
C ALA A 127 5.30 0.99 17.40
N SER A 128 4.76 0.87 18.61
CA SER A 128 5.00 1.79 19.71
C SER A 128 6.47 1.81 20.14
N GLU A 129 7.11 0.65 20.25
CA GLU A 129 8.54 0.52 20.59
C GLU A 129 9.44 1.30 19.61
N HIS A 130 9.08 1.27 18.33
CA HIS A 130 9.84 1.94 17.26
C HIS A 130 9.30 3.34 16.92
N LYS A 131 8.27 3.82 17.62
CA LYS A 131 7.58 5.09 17.34
C LYS A 131 7.00 5.15 15.92
N PHE A 132 6.52 4.03 15.40
CA PHE A 132 5.79 3.96 14.14
C PHE A 132 4.31 4.29 14.34
N PRO A 133 3.67 5.01 13.39
CA PRO A 133 2.38 5.64 13.67
C PRO A 133 1.18 4.70 13.59
N ASN A 134 1.19 3.71 12.69
CA ASN A 134 -0.02 3.01 12.29
C ASN A 134 0.14 1.49 12.24
N VAL A 135 -0.97 0.79 12.51
CA VAL A 135 -1.16 -0.63 12.21
C VAL A 135 -2.42 -0.82 11.37
N ILE A 136 -2.39 -1.75 10.42
CA ILE A 136 -3.52 -2.02 9.53
C ILE A 136 -4.49 -3.03 10.12
N THR A 137 -5.79 -2.95 9.78
CA THR A 137 -6.78 -4.00 10.04
C THR A 137 -7.82 -4.06 8.93
N PHE A 138 -8.55 -5.17 8.87
CA PHE A 138 -9.54 -5.46 7.83
C PHE A 138 -10.83 -6.02 8.43
N PRO A 139 -12.01 -5.69 7.87
CA PRO A 139 -13.25 -6.37 8.24
C PRO A 139 -13.25 -7.84 7.80
N GLY A 140 -12.77 -8.14 6.61
CA GLY A 140 -12.91 -9.44 5.98
C GLY A 140 -13.95 -9.42 4.85
N ASN A 141 -14.19 -10.59 4.27
CA ASN A 141 -15.22 -10.77 3.26
C ASN A 141 -16.61 -10.84 3.89
N ARG A 142 -17.63 -10.40 3.14
CA ARG A 142 -19.04 -10.50 3.57
C ARG A 142 -19.47 -11.95 3.79
N ALA A 143 -19.22 -12.82 2.84
CA ALA A 143 -19.69 -14.21 2.83
C ALA A 143 -21.15 -14.32 3.28
N GLY A 144 -22.01 -13.49 2.64
CA GLY A 144 -23.44 -13.41 2.91
C GLY A 144 -23.87 -12.61 4.15
N MET A 145 -22.93 -12.03 4.91
CA MET A 145 -23.26 -11.20 6.08
C MET A 145 -23.78 -9.81 5.64
N PRO A 146 -24.87 -9.30 6.22
CA PRO A 146 -25.31 -7.93 6.04
C PRO A 146 -24.26 -6.91 6.52
N ASP A 147 -24.20 -5.75 5.84
CA ASP A 147 -23.20 -4.73 6.11
C ASP A 147 -23.31 -4.13 7.52
N ASP A 148 -24.53 -3.94 8.03
CA ASP A 148 -24.83 -3.44 9.39
C ASP A 148 -24.33 -4.41 10.49
N VAL A 149 -24.55 -5.72 10.30
CA VAL A 149 -24.01 -6.75 11.20
C VAL A 149 -22.48 -6.73 11.20
N GLY A 150 -21.87 -6.52 10.03
CA GLY A 150 -20.43 -6.37 9.91
C GLY A 150 -19.90 -5.13 10.62
N VAL A 151 -20.58 -3.98 10.52
CA VAL A 151 -20.29 -2.76 11.30
C VAL A 151 -20.28 -3.06 12.78
N ASP A 152 -21.37 -3.65 13.30
CA ASP A 152 -21.50 -3.90 14.73
C ASP A 152 -20.43 -4.86 15.26
N ASN A 153 -20.10 -5.92 14.52
CA ASN A 153 -19.01 -6.82 14.88
C ASN A 153 -17.62 -6.12 14.88
N MET A 154 -17.35 -5.28 13.87
CA MET A 154 -16.13 -4.46 13.85
C MET A 154 -16.04 -3.55 15.08
N VAL A 155 -17.13 -2.87 15.43
CA VAL A 155 -17.19 -1.98 16.59
C VAL A 155 -16.95 -2.73 17.89
N ILE A 156 -17.56 -3.91 18.08
CA ILE A 156 -17.33 -4.78 19.23
C ILE A 156 -15.84 -5.14 19.37
N ALA A 157 -15.18 -5.52 18.27
CA ALA A 157 -13.77 -5.86 18.29
C ALA A 157 -12.88 -4.64 18.58
N LEU A 158 -13.08 -3.55 17.83
CA LEU A 158 -12.23 -2.37 17.94
C LEU A 158 -12.32 -1.67 19.29
N LYS A 159 -13.50 -1.65 19.94
CA LYS A 159 -13.65 -1.14 21.31
C LYS A 159 -12.82 -1.88 22.35
N GLN A 160 -12.49 -3.17 22.12
CA GLN A 160 -11.64 -3.94 23.03
C GLN A 160 -10.15 -3.53 22.97
N ILE A 161 -9.74 -2.86 21.88
CA ILE A 161 -8.32 -2.55 21.65
C ILE A 161 -8.04 -1.05 21.48
N ALA A 162 -9.05 -0.22 21.22
CA ALA A 162 -8.87 1.19 20.96
C ALA A 162 -8.13 1.92 22.12
N GLY A 163 -8.55 1.74 23.34
CA GLY A 163 -7.88 2.33 24.51
C GLY A 163 -6.43 1.83 24.72
N TYR A 164 -6.10 0.64 24.22
CA TYR A 164 -4.73 0.16 24.21
C TYR A 164 -3.90 0.90 23.16
N ALA A 165 -4.43 1.05 21.95
CA ALA A 165 -3.80 1.81 20.87
C ALA A 165 -3.54 3.27 21.27
N GLU A 166 -4.51 3.91 21.94
CA GLU A 166 -4.37 5.27 22.50
C GLU A 166 -3.19 5.40 23.47
N LYS A 167 -3.12 4.49 24.47
CA LYS A 167 -2.00 4.46 25.43
C LYS A 167 -0.65 4.28 24.75
N LYS A 168 -0.59 3.52 23.69
CA LYS A 168 0.62 3.22 22.91
C LYS A 168 0.91 4.30 21.86
N LYS A 169 0.02 5.26 21.65
CA LYS A 169 0.11 6.31 20.61
C LYS A 169 0.25 5.74 19.20
N VAL A 170 -0.48 4.66 18.90
CA VAL A 170 -0.52 3.98 17.60
C VAL A 170 -1.94 4.06 17.08
N THR A 171 -2.12 4.35 15.79
CA THR A 171 -3.43 4.39 15.14
C THR A 171 -3.73 3.07 14.45
N ILE A 172 -4.91 2.53 14.66
CA ILE A 172 -5.44 1.38 13.94
C ILE A 172 -6.16 1.90 12.69
N CYS A 173 -5.68 1.55 11.50
CA CYS A 173 -6.28 1.96 10.24
C CYS A 173 -7.03 0.80 9.59
N ILE A 174 -8.33 0.98 9.36
CA ILE A 174 -9.19 0.03 8.64
C ILE A 174 -9.02 0.31 7.15
N GLU A 175 -8.60 -0.68 6.36
CA GLU A 175 -8.35 -0.46 4.94
C GLU A 175 -9.62 -0.53 4.09
N TYR A 176 -9.81 0.50 3.27
CA TYR A 176 -10.81 0.57 2.21
C TYR A 176 -10.33 -0.18 0.97
N LEU A 177 -11.08 -1.20 0.49
CA LEU A 177 -10.76 -1.93 -0.74
C LEU A 177 -11.96 -2.00 -1.67
N ASN A 178 -11.73 -2.21 -2.97
CA ASN A 178 -12.82 -2.40 -3.93
C ASN A 178 -13.27 -3.87 -4.03
N SER A 179 -14.59 -4.07 -4.02
CA SER A 179 -15.22 -5.38 -4.25
C SER A 179 -15.54 -5.65 -5.73
N LYS A 180 -15.50 -4.62 -6.58
CA LYS A 180 -15.86 -4.73 -8.02
C LYS A 180 -14.82 -5.49 -8.85
N VAL A 181 -13.52 -5.27 -8.58
CA VAL A 181 -12.43 -5.74 -9.46
C VAL A 181 -11.45 -6.66 -8.72
N ASN A 182 -10.83 -6.17 -7.62
CA ASN A 182 -9.67 -6.82 -7.03
C ASN A 182 -10.00 -7.76 -5.85
N HIS A 183 -10.97 -7.38 -5.01
CA HIS A 183 -11.25 -8.07 -3.74
C HIS A 183 -12.74 -8.41 -3.65
N LYS A 184 -13.19 -9.30 -4.54
CA LYS A 184 -14.60 -9.74 -4.55
C LYS A 184 -15.07 -10.08 -3.13
N ASP A 185 -16.30 -9.61 -2.82
CA ASP A 185 -16.95 -9.87 -1.54
C ASP A 185 -16.33 -9.17 -0.31
N TYR A 186 -15.29 -8.33 -0.49
CA TYR A 186 -14.73 -7.54 0.61
C TYR A 186 -15.76 -6.56 1.18
N MET A 187 -15.83 -6.45 2.52
CA MET A 187 -16.95 -5.75 3.16
C MET A 187 -16.79 -4.23 3.19
N PHE A 188 -15.62 -3.71 3.44
CA PHE A 188 -15.39 -2.27 3.50
C PHE A 188 -15.06 -1.70 2.11
N ASP A 189 -16.08 -1.48 1.30
CA ASP A 189 -15.99 -0.99 -0.07
C ASP A 189 -16.81 0.30 -0.33
N LYS A 190 -17.27 0.96 0.76
CA LYS A 190 -17.96 2.26 0.73
C LYS A 190 -17.46 3.13 1.88
N THR A 191 -17.11 4.37 1.61
CA THR A 191 -16.59 5.33 2.62
C THR A 191 -17.50 5.44 3.82
N ALA A 192 -18.83 5.54 3.60
CA ALA A 192 -19.82 5.68 4.66
C ALA A 192 -19.76 4.53 5.68
N TRP A 193 -19.50 3.29 5.22
CA TRP A 193 -19.39 2.12 6.09
C TRP A 193 -18.22 2.26 7.09
N GLY A 194 -17.03 2.65 6.61
CA GLY A 194 -15.85 2.83 7.48
C GLY A 194 -16.01 4.03 8.43
N VAL A 195 -16.63 5.11 7.96
CA VAL A 195 -16.94 6.30 8.78
C VAL A 195 -17.91 5.93 9.90
N GLU A 196 -18.93 5.11 9.63
CA GLU A 196 -19.87 4.62 10.65
C GLU A 196 -19.14 3.81 11.73
N VAL A 197 -18.23 2.90 11.33
CA VAL A 197 -17.40 2.14 12.28
C VAL A 197 -16.59 3.10 13.16
N CYS A 198 -15.87 4.06 12.58
CA CYS A 198 -15.07 5.02 13.34
C CYS A 198 -15.92 5.83 14.33
N LYS A 199 -17.08 6.33 13.89
CA LYS A 199 -18.03 7.07 14.75
C LYS A 199 -18.52 6.24 15.93
N LYS A 200 -18.94 4.99 15.67
CA LYS A 200 -19.44 4.08 16.71
C LYS A 200 -18.36 3.63 17.69
N VAL A 201 -17.10 3.51 17.24
CA VAL A 201 -15.96 3.20 18.11
C VAL A 201 -15.61 4.41 18.99
N GLY A 202 -15.59 5.62 18.43
CA GLY A 202 -15.43 6.87 19.15
C GLY A 202 -13.98 7.11 19.65
N SER A 203 -12.98 6.60 18.93
CA SER A 203 -11.55 6.76 19.27
C SER A 203 -10.78 7.49 18.17
N GLU A 204 -9.97 8.47 18.57
CA GLU A 204 -9.06 9.16 17.64
C GLU A 204 -7.93 8.26 17.09
N ASN A 205 -7.70 7.11 17.71
CA ASN A 205 -6.73 6.11 17.28
C ASN A 205 -7.35 4.94 16.49
N VAL A 206 -8.59 5.12 16.00
CA VAL A 206 -9.22 4.22 15.03
C VAL A 206 -9.65 5.06 13.84
N LYS A 207 -8.98 4.87 12.72
CA LYS A 207 -9.14 5.65 11.49
C LYS A 207 -9.28 4.73 10.28
N ILE A 208 -9.42 5.32 9.12
CA ILE A 208 -9.47 4.66 7.82
C ILE A 208 -8.11 4.82 7.13
N LEU A 209 -7.60 3.76 6.54
CA LEU A 209 -6.67 3.82 5.44
C LEU A 209 -7.50 4.02 4.16
N TYR A 210 -7.47 5.23 3.62
CA TYR A 210 -8.20 5.57 2.40
C TYR A 210 -7.35 5.30 1.17
N ASP A 211 -7.55 4.13 0.56
CA ASP A 211 -6.89 3.78 -0.70
C ASP A 211 -7.63 4.45 -1.87
N ILE A 212 -6.99 5.44 -2.46
CA ILE A 212 -7.55 6.28 -3.54
C ILE A 212 -7.84 5.45 -4.79
N TYR A 213 -7.00 4.45 -5.11
CA TYR A 213 -7.23 3.55 -6.24
C TYR A 213 -8.51 2.75 -6.04
N HIS A 214 -8.69 2.16 -4.87
CA HIS A 214 -9.87 1.38 -4.56
C HIS A 214 -11.15 2.24 -4.48
N ALA A 215 -11.03 3.42 -3.88
CA ALA A 215 -12.15 4.36 -3.77
C ALA A 215 -12.60 4.89 -5.15
N GLN A 216 -11.67 5.14 -6.07
CA GLN A 216 -12.01 5.56 -7.44
C GLN A 216 -12.86 4.49 -8.15
N ILE A 217 -12.52 3.22 -8.02
CA ILE A 217 -13.27 2.11 -8.64
C ILE A 217 -14.70 2.01 -8.09
N MET A 218 -14.86 2.25 -6.79
CA MET A 218 -16.17 2.06 -6.12
C MET A 218 -17.06 3.27 -6.20
N GLU A 219 -16.55 4.45 -5.84
CA GLU A 219 -17.35 5.65 -5.57
C GLU A 219 -16.91 6.87 -6.40
N GLY A 220 -15.63 7.01 -6.73
CA GLY A 220 -15.10 8.22 -7.34
C GLY A 220 -15.18 9.44 -6.43
N ASP A 221 -15.30 10.66 -6.99
CA ASP A 221 -15.45 11.93 -6.26
C ASP A 221 -14.46 12.12 -5.09
N ILE A 222 -13.22 11.72 -5.33
CA ILE A 222 -12.15 11.57 -4.33
C ILE A 222 -11.91 12.86 -3.53
N ILE A 223 -11.85 14.01 -4.20
CA ILE A 223 -11.53 15.29 -3.54
C ILE A 223 -12.63 15.73 -2.59
N ARG A 224 -13.89 15.54 -2.95
CA ARG A 224 -15.03 15.85 -2.07
C ARG A 224 -15.03 14.91 -0.87
N THR A 225 -14.88 13.62 -1.10
CA THR A 225 -14.79 12.61 -0.04
C THR A 225 -13.66 12.93 0.95
N ILE A 226 -12.48 13.34 0.48
CA ILE A 226 -11.38 13.77 1.35
C ILE A 226 -11.80 15.00 2.18
N ARG A 227 -12.44 16.02 1.59
CA ARG A 227 -12.88 17.21 2.33
C ARG A 227 -13.89 16.89 3.41
N ASP A 228 -14.85 16.02 3.09
CA ASP A 228 -16.01 15.74 3.95
C ASP A 228 -15.66 14.79 5.10
N TYR A 229 -14.67 13.89 4.90
CA TYR A 229 -14.36 12.82 5.84
C TYR A 229 -12.91 12.76 6.31
N HIS A 230 -12.07 13.78 6.04
CA HIS A 230 -10.64 13.78 6.36
C HIS A 230 -10.33 13.48 7.84
N GLU A 231 -11.21 13.87 8.76
CA GLU A 231 -11.06 13.59 10.19
C GLU A 231 -11.00 12.10 10.52
N TYR A 232 -11.60 11.25 9.65
CA TYR A 232 -11.58 9.79 9.78
C TYR A 232 -10.40 9.14 9.05
N PHE A 233 -9.61 9.88 8.26
CA PHE A 233 -8.53 9.31 7.45
C PHE A 233 -7.18 9.42 8.17
N GLY A 234 -6.57 8.27 8.52
CA GLY A 234 -5.28 8.19 9.19
C GLY A 234 -4.11 7.90 8.25
N HIS A 235 -4.40 7.38 7.04
CA HIS A 235 -3.41 7.00 6.05
C HIS A 235 -4.02 7.02 4.64
N TYR A 236 -3.19 7.21 3.61
CA TYR A 236 -3.63 7.17 2.21
C TYR A 236 -2.75 6.24 1.39
N HIS A 237 -3.38 5.49 0.46
CA HIS A 237 -2.68 4.81 -0.62
C HIS A 237 -2.98 5.43 -1.98
N THR A 238 -2.01 5.35 -2.91
CA THR A 238 -2.14 5.79 -4.29
C THR A 238 -1.94 4.64 -5.24
N GLY A 239 -2.62 4.65 -6.38
CA GLY A 239 -2.42 3.71 -7.47
C GLY A 239 -3.12 4.22 -8.74
N GLY A 240 -2.58 3.90 -9.91
CA GLY A 240 -3.16 4.32 -11.19
C GLY A 240 -4.44 3.53 -11.51
N ASN A 241 -5.51 4.23 -11.84
CA ASN A 241 -6.77 3.60 -12.23
C ASN A 241 -7.08 3.90 -13.71
N PRO A 242 -7.35 2.85 -14.52
CA PRO A 242 -7.44 1.44 -14.18
C PRO A 242 -6.07 0.75 -14.02
N GLY A 243 -6.06 -0.42 -13.36
CA GLY A 243 -4.97 -1.39 -13.42
C GLY A 243 -3.99 -1.40 -12.26
N ARG A 244 -4.06 -0.43 -11.31
CA ARG A 244 -3.17 -0.32 -10.14
C ARG A 244 -1.68 -0.19 -10.52
N ASN A 245 -1.41 0.50 -11.63
CA ASN A 245 -0.08 0.74 -12.15
C ASN A 245 0.39 2.17 -11.84
N GLU A 246 1.31 2.71 -12.65
CA GLU A 246 1.85 4.07 -12.52
C GLU A 246 0.74 5.11 -12.37
N ILE A 247 1.03 6.19 -11.63
CA ILE A 247 0.10 7.31 -11.40
C ILE A 247 0.38 8.51 -12.32
N ASP A 248 0.82 8.22 -13.55
CA ASP A 248 1.14 9.20 -14.59
C ASP A 248 -0.07 9.56 -15.48
N GLU A 249 0.20 10.05 -16.69
CA GLU A 249 -0.82 10.47 -17.67
C GLU A 249 -1.59 9.31 -18.31
N THR A 250 -1.22 8.07 -18.07
CA THR A 250 -1.88 6.88 -18.65
C THR A 250 -3.06 6.38 -17.82
N GLN A 251 -3.46 7.13 -16.78
CA GLN A 251 -4.53 6.79 -15.86
C GLN A 251 -5.43 8.00 -15.58
N GLU A 252 -6.60 7.79 -14.96
CA GLU A 252 -7.69 8.80 -14.91
C GLU A 252 -7.62 9.77 -13.71
N LEU A 253 -6.79 9.53 -12.67
CA LEU A 253 -6.73 10.34 -11.46
C LEU A 253 -5.70 11.47 -11.58
N TYR A 254 -6.12 12.71 -11.32
CA TYR A 254 -5.19 13.85 -11.29
C TYR A 254 -4.58 14.03 -9.88
N TYR A 255 -3.57 13.24 -9.57
CA TYR A 255 -2.93 13.18 -8.25
C TYR A 255 -2.45 14.54 -7.69
N PRO A 256 -1.89 15.48 -8.47
CA PRO A 256 -1.51 16.78 -7.92
C PRO A 256 -2.68 17.56 -7.28
N ALA A 257 -3.91 17.45 -7.82
CA ALA A 257 -5.08 18.07 -7.20
C ALA A 257 -5.52 17.34 -5.92
N ILE A 258 -5.48 16.02 -5.94
CA ILE A 258 -5.80 15.18 -4.76
C ILE A 258 -4.83 15.49 -3.62
N MET A 259 -3.51 15.53 -3.89
CA MET A 259 -2.49 15.84 -2.89
C MET A 259 -2.68 17.25 -2.30
N ARG A 260 -3.01 18.24 -3.13
CA ARG A 260 -3.35 19.59 -2.61
C ARG A 260 -4.59 19.59 -1.73
N ALA A 261 -5.58 18.74 -2.03
CA ALA A 261 -6.76 18.58 -1.15
C ALA A 261 -6.36 17.97 0.20
N ILE A 262 -5.53 16.92 0.20
CA ILE A 262 -4.99 16.32 1.44
C ILE A 262 -4.19 17.35 2.26
N VAL A 263 -3.30 18.13 1.63
CA VAL A 263 -2.53 19.17 2.33
C VAL A 263 -3.45 20.22 2.97
N LYS A 264 -4.54 20.61 2.29
CA LYS A 264 -5.50 21.61 2.83
C LYS A 264 -6.25 21.13 4.07
N THR A 265 -6.39 19.83 4.30
CA THR A 265 -7.01 19.30 5.53
C THR A 265 -6.09 19.42 6.76
N GLY A 266 -4.82 19.77 6.56
CA GLY A 266 -3.83 19.77 7.65
C GLY A 266 -3.23 18.41 7.95
N PHE A 267 -3.49 17.38 7.14
CA PHE A 267 -3.00 16.02 7.33
C PHE A 267 -1.48 15.96 7.52
N LYS A 268 -1.03 15.22 8.55
CA LYS A 268 0.39 15.05 8.91
C LYS A 268 0.87 13.60 8.85
N GLY A 269 -0.02 12.67 8.53
CA GLY A 269 0.30 11.25 8.35
C GLY A 269 1.07 10.97 7.07
N TYR A 270 0.96 9.76 6.55
CA TYR A 270 1.69 9.31 5.37
C TYR A 270 0.77 9.03 4.20
N VAL A 271 1.29 9.27 3.00
CA VAL A 271 0.71 8.83 1.72
C VAL A 271 1.67 7.82 1.12
N ALA A 272 1.23 6.57 0.96
CA ALA A 272 2.06 5.51 0.42
C ALA A 272 1.72 5.22 -1.04
N HIS A 273 2.76 5.10 -1.86
CA HIS A 273 2.63 4.68 -3.25
C HIS A 273 2.46 3.16 -3.30
N GLU A 274 1.25 2.72 -3.66
CA GLU A 274 0.88 1.31 -3.72
C GLU A 274 0.40 0.92 -5.12
N PHE A 275 1.28 1.09 -6.09
CA PHE A 275 1.05 0.69 -7.47
C PHE A 275 2.11 -0.30 -7.95
N ILE A 276 1.76 -1.13 -8.93
CA ILE A 276 2.66 -2.13 -9.52
C ILE A 276 3.29 -1.54 -10.78
N PRO A 277 4.60 -1.20 -10.75
CA PRO A 277 5.27 -0.63 -11.91
C PRO A 277 5.29 -1.60 -13.11
N LYS A 278 4.89 -1.10 -14.28
CA LYS A 278 5.02 -1.79 -15.58
C LYS A 278 6.33 -1.42 -16.29
N ARG A 279 6.84 -0.23 -16.03
CA ARG A 279 8.09 0.30 -16.58
C ARG A 279 9.23 0.15 -15.57
N ASP A 280 10.30 0.94 -15.71
CA ASP A 280 11.36 0.97 -14.71
C ASP A 280 10.79 1.37 -13.34
N PRO A 281 10.92 0.52 -12.30
CA PRO A 281 10.27 0.76 -11.01
C PRO A 281 10.80 2.01 -10.30
N ILE A 282 12.07 2.36 -10.49
CA ILE A 282 12.68 3.51 -9.82
C ILE A 282 12.25 4.80 -10.50
N GLU A 283 12.21 4.84 -11.84
CA GLU A 283 11.71 5.99 -12.58
C GLU A 283 10.21 6.20 -12.32
N SER A 284 9.41 5.13 -12.30
CA SER A 284 7.99 5.17 -11.96
C SER A 284 7.76 5.73 -10.55
N LEU A 285 8.56 5.28 -9.56
CA LEU A 285 8.48 5.80 -8.19
C LEU A 285 8.91 7.27 -8.13
N ALA A 286 10.02 7.63 -8.79
CA ALA A 286 10.50 9.01 -8.83
C ALA A 286 9.47 9.96 -9.44
N TYR A 287 8.78 9.53 -10.51
CA TYR A 287 7.69 10.30 -11.12
C TYR A 287 6.53 10.49 -10.12
N ALA A 288 6.07 9.42 -9.49
CA ALA A 288 4.99 9.46 -8.50
C ALA A 288 5.32 10.39 -7.33
N VAL A 289 6.52 10.27 -6.78
CA VAL A 289 7.01 11.14 -5.69
C VAL A 289 7.02 12.61 -6.13
N ARG A 290 7.43 12.89 -7.36
CA ARG A 290 7.51 14.26 -7.91
C ARG A 290 6.13 14.90 -8.03
N ILE A 291 5.15 14.21 -8.62
CA ILE A 291 3.81 14.79 -8.84
C ILE A 291 3.01 14.92 -7.55
N CYS A 292 3.34 14.12 -6.53
CA CYS A 292 2.73 14.19 -5.21
C CYS A 292 3.41 15.20 -4.27
N ASP A 293 4.56 15.74 -4.60
CA ASP A 293 5.27 16.77 -3.84
C ASP A 293 4.74 18.19 -4.18
N VAL A 294 3.50 18.53 -3.70
CA VAL A 294 2.71 19.72 -4.06
C VAL A 294 2.92 20.91 -3.14
#